data_8a58bbaec3af3c84a4cb162757794092
#
_entry.id   8a58bbaec3af3c84a4cb162757794092
#
_cell.length_a   1.000
_cell.length_b   1.000
_cell.length_c   1.000
_cell.angle_alpha   90.00
_cell.angle_beta   90.00
_cell.angle_gamma   90.00
#
_symmetry.space_group_name_H-M   'P 1'
#
loop_
_entity.id
_entity.type
_entity.pdbx_description
1 polymer ?
#
loop_
_entity_poly.entity_id
_entity_poly.type
_entity_poly.pdbx_seq_one_letter_code
_entity_poly.pdbx_strand_id
1 'polypeptide(L)' 'GQTLYKVRIGKFQTRKEAVLEGRRLENKGIIPRFYIQEE' A
#
# COMPACT_ATOMS: atom_id res chain seq x y z
N GLY A 1 -11.33 9.81 14.35
CA GLY A 1 -11.25 9.59 12.91
C GLY A 1 -10.58 8.29 12.56
N GLN A 2 -10.65 7.92 11.33
CA GLN A 2 -10.06 6.69 10.85
C GLN A 2 -8.76 7.00 10.12
N THR A 3 -7.77 6.14 10.36
CA THR A 3 -6.51 6.25 9.66
C THR A 3 -6.55 5.31 8.46
N LEU A 4 -6.22 5.85 7.30
CA LEU A 4 -6.13 5.05 6.10
C LEU A 4 -4.68 4.94 5.67
N TYR A 5 -4.33 3.82 5.07
CA TYR A 5 -2.99 3.58 4.58
C TYR A 5 -3.03 3.52 3.07
N LYS A 6 -2.18 4.31 2.45
CA LYS A 6 -2.19 4.46 1.00
C LYS A 6 -0.93 3.86 0.39
N VAL A 7 -1.14 3.06 -0.65
CA VAL A 7 -0.04 2.52 -1.45
C VAL A 7 -0.34 2.90 -2.89
N ARG A 8 0.48 3.76 -3.47
CA ARG A 8 0.29 4.27 -4.80
C ARG A 8 -1.07 4.97 -4.89
N ILE A 9 -2.04 4.41 -5.59
CA ILE A 9 -3.39 4.98 -5.70
C ILE A 9 -4.41 4.21 -4.85
N GLY A 10 -4.00 3.11 -4.26
CA GLY A 10 -4.90 2.29 -3.45
C GLY A 10 -4.93 2.75 -2.01
N LYS A 11 -6.10 2.68 -1.40
CA LYS A 11 -6.27 3.01 0.01
C LYS A 11 -6.77 1.79 0.75
N PHE A 12 -6.24 1.56 1.95
CA PHE A 12 -6.54 0.38 2.73
C PHE A 12 -6.85 0.77 4.17
N GLN A 13 -7.68 -0.03 4.82
CA GLN A 13 -8.08 0.26 6.19
C GLN A 13 -7.04 -0.17 7.21
N THR A 14 -6.19 -1.11 6.85
CA THR A 14 -5.15 -1.58 7.75
C THR A 14 -3.81 -1.54 7.05
N ARG A 15 -2.76 -1.36 7.86
CA ARG A 15 -1.40 -1.34 7.34
C ARG A 15 -1.03 -2.67 6.72
N LYS A 16 -1.49 -3.76 7.33
CA LYS A 16 -1.20 -5.10 6.83
C LYS A 16 -1.69 -5.27 5.39
N GLU A 17 -2.91 -4.83 5.13
CA GLU A 17 -3.47 -4.92 3.79
C GLU A 17 -2.66 -4.07 2.81
N ALA A 18 -2.26 -2.87 3.24
CA ALA A 18 -1.47 -1.99 2.39
C ALA A 18 -0.12 -2.63 2.04
N VAL A 19 0.53 -3.23 3.02
CA VAL A 19 1.81 -3.90 2.80
C VAL A 19 1.67 -5.05 1.82
N LEU A 20 0.63 -5.85 1.99
CA LEU A 20 0.39 -6.99 1.11
C LEU A 20 0.18 -6.53 -0.34
N GLU A 21 -0.59 -5.49 -0.53
CA GLU A 21 -0.82 -4.98 -1.87
C GLU A 21 0.46 -4.39 -2.46
N GLY A 22 1.21 -3.66 -1.66
CA GLY A 22 2.48 -3.10 -2.10
C GLY A 22 3.45 -4.17 -2.59
N ARG A 23 3.57 -5.24 -1.81
CA ARG A 23 4.45 -6.35 -2.18
C ARG A 23 3.99 -7.02 -3.46
N ARG A 24 2.69 -7.17 -3.61
CA ARG A 24 2.13 -7.78 -4.80
C ARG A 24 2.48 -6.97 -6.04
N LEU A 25 2.32 -5.66 -5.97
CA LEU A 25 2.65 -4.78 -7.09
C LEU A 25 4.14 -4.80 -7.40
N GLU A 26 4.96 -4.83 -6.36
CA GLU A 26 6.40 -4.89 -6.52
C GLU A 26 6.84 -6.20 -7.18
N ASN A 27 6.27 -7.30 -6.73
CA ASN A 27 6.59 -8.62 -7.30
C ASN A 27 6.18 -8.74 -8.75
N LYS A 28 5.12 -8.07 -9.14
CA LYS A 28 4.68 -8.07 -10.53
C LYS A 28 5.47 -7.12 -11.40
N GLY A 29 6.33 -6.33 -10.80
CA GLY A 29 7.13 -5.37 -11.54
C GLY A 29 6.38 -4.12 -11.95
N ILE A 30 5.21 -3.89 -11.36
CA ILE A 30 4.42 -2.70 -11.67
C ILE A 30 5.07 -1.48 -11.07
N ILE A 31 5.66 -1.64 -9.88
CA ILE A 31 6.39 -0.57 -9.20
C ILE A 31 7.75 -1.10 -8.76
N PRO A 32 8.80 -0.27 -8.79
CA PRO A 32 10.13 -0.74 -8.37
C PRO A 32 10.23 -0.95 -6.86
N ARG A 33 9.47 -0.18 -6.11
CA ARG A 33 9.40 -0.31 -4.66
C ARG A 33 8.17 0.45 -4.20
N PHE A 34 7.80 0.24 -2.94
CA PHE A 34 6.63 0.93 -2.41
C PHE A 34 6.90 1.45 -1.01
N TYR A 35 6.07 2.37 -0.58
CA TYR A 35 6.05 2.85 0.79
C TYR A 35 4.60 3.09 1.17
N ILE A 36 4.34 3.11 2.48
CA ILE A 36 3.00 3.27 2.99
C ILE A 36 2.85 4.67 3.56
N GLN A 37 1.80 5.34 3.10
CA GLN A 37 1.51 6.69 3.53
C GLN A 37 0.24 6.67 4.37
N GLU A 38 0.32 7.23 5.58
CA GLU A 38 -0.86 7.36 6.43
C GLU A 38 -1.63 8.62 6.07
N GLU A 39 -2.93 8.49 6.07
CA GLU A 39 -3.80 9.65 5.86
C GLU A 39 -4.65 9.91 7.07
#